data_e6a2b3212188e4b7e89c32b2429e588b
#
_entry.id   e6a2b3212188e4b7e89c32b2429e588b
#
_cell.length_a   1.000
_cell.length_b   1.000
_cell.length_c   1.000
_cell.angle_alpha   90.00
_cell.angle_beta   90.00
_cell.angle_gamma   90.00
#
_symmetry.space_group_name_H-M   'P 1'
#
loop_
_entity.id
_entity.type
_entity.pdbx_description
1 polymer ?
#
loop_
_entity_poly.entity_id
_entity_poly.type
_entity_poly.pdbx_seq_one_letter_code
_entity_poly.pdbx_strand_id
1 'polypeptide(L)'
;KTDSAIERFTRNFNYPAESRVKTQADIQALGIKTYFCSNSCAMYRKSTYEELGGFLPEAIFNEDMVFASTAINAGYSVAYVAEARVIHSHNYTGFQQFQRNFDNGVSHADNQEAFHNVETLGEGKRLVFDTACYLIRHHEFGQLFRLVYISGCKVVGYKLGEKYYKLPKKLISFCTMNKKYWQE
;
A
#
# COMPACT_ATOMS: atom_id res chain seq x y z
N LYS A 1 12.01 -6.47 19.46
CA LYS A 1 11.76 -5.14 18.87
C LYS A 1 10.44 -4.62 19.40
N THR A 2 10.45 -3.47 20.05
CA THR A 2 9.24 -2.82 20.55
C THR A 2 8.50 -2.21 19.35
N ASP A 3 7.41 -2.81 18.95
CA ASP A 3 6.49 -2.21 18.00
C ASP A 3 5.88 -0.95 18.60
N SER A 4 5.93 0.17 17.88
CA SER A 4 5.19 1.35 18.32
C SER A 4 3.68 1.09 18.29
N ALA A 5 2.91 1.81 19.12
CA ALA A 5 1.45 1.68 19.12
C ALA A 5 0.86 1.98 17.73
N ILE A 6 1.44 2.92 16.98
CA ILE A 6 1.07 3.23 15.59
C ILE A 6 1.27 2.00 14.69
N GLU A 7 2.40 1.30 14.79
CA GLU A 7 2.69 0.13 13.95
C GLU A 7 1.78 -1.04 14.27
N ARG A 8 1.52 -1.30 15.56
CA ARG A 8 0.56 -2.33 15.98
C ARG A 8 -0.82 -2.07 15.44
N PHE A 9 -1.32 -0.83 15.56
CA PHE A 9 -2.63 -0.47 15.04
C PHE A 9 -2.68 -0.59 13.51
N THR A 10 -1.70 -0.04 12.80
CA THR A 10 -1.63 -0.11 11.32
C THR A 10 -1.62 -1.56 10.83
N ARG A 11 -0.92 -2.45 11.54
CA ARG A 11 -0.89 -3.88 11.20
C ARG A 11 -2.27 -4.50 11.36
N ASN A 12 -2.93 -4.30 12.49
CA ASN A 12 -4.26 -4.85 12.74
C ASN A 12 -5.31 -4.29 11.78
N PHE A 13 -5.18 -3.03 11.38
CA PHE A 13 -6.05 -2.39 10.39
C PHE A 13 -5.91 -3.01 8.99
N ASN A 14 -4.68 -3.35 8.58
CA ASN A 14 -4.42 -3.92 7.26
C ASN A 14 -4.55 -5.44 7.23
N TYR A 15 -4.32 -6.12 8.33
CA TYR A 15 -4.31 -7.56 8.47
C TYR A 15 -5.24 -7.98 9.62
N PRO A 16 -6.57 -7.97 9.40
CA PRO A 16 -7.55 -8.36 10.42
C PRO A 16 -7.40 -9.83 10.83
N ALA A 17 -7.99 -10.19 11.97
CA ALA A 17 -7.89 -11.56 12.50
C ALA A 17 -8.76 -12.57 11.74
N GLU A 18 -9.65 -12.11 10.87
CA GLU A 18 -10.59 -12.95 10.13
C GLU A 18 -10.16 -13.08 8.66
N SER A 19 -10.09 -14.31 8.19
CA SER A 19 -9.84 -14.65 6.78
C SER A 19 -11.00 -14.19 5.90
N ARG A 20 -10.71 -13.77 4.67
CA ARG A 20 -11.71 -13.30 3.73
C ARG A 20 -11.32 -13.59 2.28
N VAL A 21 -12.29 -14.03 1.49
CA VAL A 21 -12.17 -14.07 0.03
C VAL A 21 -12.74 -12.78 -0.54
N LYS A 22 -11.99 -12.13 -1.42
CA LYS A 22 -12.34 -10.87 -2.05
C LYS A 22 -12.56 -11.09 -3.54
N THR A 23 -13.64 -10.51 -4.05
CA THR A 23 -14.11 -10.65 -5.44
C THR A 23 -14.47 -9.27 -6.01
N GLN A 24 -14.86 -9.21 -7.27
CA GLN A 24 -15.35 -8.00 -7.90
C GLN A 24 -16.57 -7.39 -7.17
N ALA A 25 -17.44 -8.22 -6.57
CA ALA A 25 -18.59 -7.75 -5.81
C ALA A 25 -18.22 -6.95 -4.55
N ASP A 26 -17.00 -7.12 -4.06
CA ASP A 26 -16.50 -6.41 -2.86
C ASP A 26 -15.98 -5.00 -3.15
N ILE A 27 -15.81 -4.61 -4.42
CA ILE A 27 -15.20 -3.32 -4.80
C ILE A 27 -15.95 -2.14 -4.20
N GLN A 28 -17.28 -2.16 -4.24
CA GLN A 28 -18.10 -1.07 -3.69
C GLN A 28 -17.93 -0.93 -2.17
N ALA A 29 -17.80 -2.04 -1.45
CA ALA A 29 -17.72 -2.05 0.02
C ALA A 29 -16.29 -1.84 0.55
N LEU A 30 -15.28 -2.38 -0.14
CA LEU A 30 -13.89 -2.39 0.31
C LEU A 30 -12.99 -1.38 -0.41
N GLY A 31 -13.43 -0.81 -1.53
CA GLY A 31 -12.59 0.08 -2.34
C GLY A 31 -11.25 -0.58 -2.71
N ILE A 32 -10.16 0.17 -2.55
CA ILE A 32 -8.79 -0.29 -2.83
C ILE A 32 -8.38 -1.55 -2.04
N LYS A 33 -8.99 -1.80 -0.87
CA LYS A 33 -8.70 -3.00 -0.07
C LYS A 33 -9.14 -4.30 -0.76
N THR A 34 -10.01 -4.23 -1.76
CA THR A 34 -10.36 -5.39 -2.58
C THR A 34 -9.11 -5.96 -3.26
N TYR A 35 -8.25 -5.10 -3.75
CA TYR A 35 -7.01 -5.47 -4.46
C TYR A 35 -5.81 -5.66 -3.51
N PHE A 36 -5.95 -5.29 -2.23
CA PHE A 36 -4.84 -5.36 -1.29
C PHE A 36 -4.37 -6.79 -1.08
N CYS A 37 -3.13 -7.06 -1.42
CA CYS A 37 -2.38 -8.27 -1.10
C CYS A 37 -0.93 -7.87 -0.78
N SER A 38 -0.09 -8.82 -0.43
CA SER A 38 1.30 -8.52 -0.10
C SER A 38 2.21 -9.69 -0.47
N ASN A 39 3.17 -9.43 -1.33
CA ASN A 39 4.22 -10.37 -1.71
C ASN A 39 5.14 -10.79 -0.55
N SER A 40 4.99 -10.18 0.63
CA SER A 40 5.69 -10.65 1.85
C SER A 40 5.27 -12.07 2.24
N CYS A 41 4.01 -12.46 1.93
CA CYS A 41 3.52 -13.83 2.09
C CYS A 41 2.32 -14.02 1.14
N ALA A 42 2.61 -14.39 -0.11
CA ALA A 42 1.58 -14.59 -1.12
C ALA A 42 1.82 -15.90 -1.88
N MET A 43 0.74 -16.48 -2.37
CA MET A 43 0.75 -17.66 -3.21
C MET A 43 -0.14 -17.41 -4.42
N TYR A 44 0.35 -17.72 -5.60
CA TYR A 44 -0.36 -17.51 -6.86
C TYR A 44 -0.60 -18.86 -7.55
N ARG A 45 -1.82 -19.06 -8.06
CA ARG A 45 -2.09 -20.21 -8.93
C ARG A 45 -1.33 -20.00 -10.24
N LYS A 46 -0.37 -20.86 -10.53
CA LYS A 46 0.52 -20.73 -11.69
C LYS A 46 -0.23 -20.54 -13.00
N SER A 47 -1.26 -21.36 -13.28
CA SER A 47 -2.06 -21.24 -14.50
C SER A 47 -2.74 -19.87 -14.65
N THR A 48 -3.33 -19.35 -13.58
CA THR A 48 -3.96 -18.02 -13.58
C THR A 48 -2.92 -16.91 -13.73
N TYR A 49 -1.76 -17.07 -13.08
CA TYR A 49 -0.66 -16.11 -13.19
C TYR A 49 -0.13 -16.01 -14.64
N GLU A 50 0.07 -17.15 -15.30
CA GLU A 50 0.53 -17.22 -16.70
C GLU A 50 -0.55 -16.72 -17.68
N GLU A 51 -1.81 -17.10 -17.46
CA GLU A 51 -2.96 -16.66 -18.28
C GLU A 51 -3.12 -15.14 -18.28
N LEU A 52 -2.94 -14.50 -17.13
CA LEU A 52 -3.09 -13.05 -16.97
C LEU A 52 -1.82 -12.24 -17.23
N GLY A 53 -0.74 -12.87 -17.72
CA GLY A 53 0.51 -12.21 -18.08
C GLY A 53 1.45 -11.90 -16.90
N GLY A 54 1.13 -12.36 -15.70
CA GLY A 54 2.00 -12.22 -14.51
C GLY A 54 2.13 -10.80 -13.97
N PHE A 55 3.21 -10.56 -13.25
CA PHE A 55 3.55 -9.21 -12.77
C PHE A 55 4.06 -8.32 -13.89
N LEU A 56 3.80 -7.03 -13.78
CA LEU A 56 4.39 -6.06 -14.68
C LEU A 56 5.92 -6.09 -14.55
N PRO A 57 6.65 -6.22 -15.69
CA PRO A 57 8.11 -6.30 -15.65
C PRO A 57 8.80 -5.06 -15.06
N GLU A 58 8.19 -3.89 -15.26
CA GLU A 58 8.75 -2.59 -14.90
C GLU A 58 7.89 -1.88 -13.83
N ALA A 59 7.42 -2.61 -12.81
CA ALA A 59 6.70 -1.99 -11.72
C ALA A 59 7.68 -1.40 -10.69
N ILE A 60 7.58 -0.10 -10.42
CA ILE A 60 8.35 0.54 -9.33
C ILE A 60 7.87 0.09 -7.96
N PHE A 61 6.56 -0.19 -7.83
CA PHE A 61 5.89 -0.56 -6.59
C PHE A 61 4.51 -1.16 -6.86
N ASN A 62 3.90 -1.88 -5.90
CA ASN A 62 2.54 -2.44 -5.95
C ASN A 62 2.29 -3.46 -7.08
N GLU A 63 3.28 -4.16 -7.57
CA GLU A 63 3.12 -5.19 -8.59
C GLU A 63 2.08 -6.26 -8.18
N ASP A 64 2.02 -6.55 -6.88
CA ASP A 64 1.07 -7.48 -6.28
C ASP A 64 -0.37 -6.94 -6.33
N MET A 65 -0.59 -5.67 -6.04
CA MET A 65 -1.91 -5.05 -6.08
C MET A 65 -2.40 -4.84 -7.52
N VAL A 66 -1.52 -4.50 -8.44
CA VAL A 66 -1.85 -4.39 -9.88
C VAL A 66 -2.28 -5.75 -10.42
N PHE A 67 -1.52 -6.81 -10.12
CA PHE A 67 -1.90 -8.16 -10.51
C PHE A 67 -3.21 -8.63 -9.86
N ALA A 68 -3.43 -8.31 -8.57
CA ALA A 68 -4.66 -8.62 -7.87
C ALA A 68 -5.87 -7.91 -8.51
N SER A 69 -5.71 -6.65 -8.96
CA SER A 69 -6.73 -5.93 -9.70
C SER A 69 -7.05 -6.62 -11.03
N THR A 70 -6.03 -6.98 -11.80
CA THR A 70 -6.19 -7.72 -13.07
C THR A 70 -6.95 -9.03 -12.83
N ALA A 71 -6.57 -9.79 -11.80
CA ALA A 71 -7.20 -11.07 -11.48
C ALA A 71 -8.68 -10.91 -11.09
N ILE A 72 -9.00 -9.95 -10.22
CA ILE A 72 -10.37 -9.69 -9.77
C ILE A 72 -11.24 -9.20 -10.92
N ASN A 73 -10.72 -8.32 -11.79
CA ASN A 73 -11.46 -7.84 -12.96
C ASN A 73 -11.68 -8.93 -14.01
N ALA A 74 -10.81 -9.94 -14.07
CA ALA A 74 -10.97 -11.14 -14.88
C ALA A 74 -11.89 -12.21 -14.26
N GLY A 75 -12.54 -11.92 -13.11
CA GLY A 75 -13.48 -12.81 -12.45
C GLY A 75 -12.84 -13.80 -11.45
N TYR A 76 -11.54 -13.70 -11.19
CA TYR A 76 -10.89 -14.47 -10.15
C TYR A 76 -11.09 -13.83 -8.77
N SER A 77 -10.60 -14.48 -7.73
CA SER A 77 -10.70 -14.01 -6.35
C SER A 77 -9.31 -13.93 -5.68
N VAL A 78 -9.20 -13.06 -4.68
CA VAL A 78 -8.02 -12.93 -3.83
C VAL A 78 -8.42 -13.34 -2.41
N ALA A 79 -7.83 -14.44 -1.89
CA ALA A 79 -8.03 -14.88 -0.54
C ALA A 79 -7.00 -14.25 0.41
N TYR A 80 -7.48 -13.57 1.44
CA TYR A 80 -6.70 -13.25 2.63
C TYR A 80 -6.88 -14.35 3.66
N VAL A 81 -5.78 -14.95 4.08
CA VAL A 81 -5.75 -16.06 5.05
C VAL A 81 -5.06 -15.57 6.32
N ALA A 82 -5.83 -15.29 7.37
CA ALA A 82 -5.33 -14.68 8.61
C ALA A 82 -4.37 -15.59 9.40
N GLU A 83 -4.44 -16.89 9.19
CA GLU A 83 -3.57 -17.91 9.80
C GLU A 83 -2.19 -17.98 9.12
N ALA A 84 -2.07 -17.55 7.86
CA ALA A 84 -0.82 -17.50 7.13
C ALA A 84 0.02 -16.29 7.59
N ARG A 85 0.85 -16.50 8.61
CA ARG A 85 1.59 -15.42 9.27
C ARG A 85 3.08 -15.50 9.02
N VAL A 86 3.67 -14.35 8.72
CA VAL A 86 5.12 -14.16 8.60
C VAL A 86 5.59 -13.00 9.46
N ILE A 87 6.82 -13.05 9.92
CA ILE A 87 7.44 -11.91 10.61
C ILE A 87 8.03 -10.99 9.55
N HIS A 88 7.36 -9.88 9.30
CA HIS A 88 7.80 -8.86 8.38
C HIS A 88 7.63 -7.48 9.01
N SER A 89 8.72 -6.74 9.14
CA SER A 89 8.66 -5.39 9.71
C SER A 89 9.72 -4.48 9.09
N HIS A 90 9.34 -3.24 8.87
CA HIS A 90 10.23 -2.17 8.44
C HIS A 90 10.14 -1.01 9.42
N ASN A 91 11.27 -0.61 10.02
CA ASN A 91 11.35 0.58 10.86
C ASN A 91 11.76 1.77 9.99
N TYR A 92 10.84 2.27 9.17
CA TYR A 92 11.11 3.41 8.32
C TYR A 92 11.10 4.73 9.10
N THR A 93 12.10 5.56 8.84
CA THR A 93 12.11 6.98 9.24
C THR A 93 11.01 7.75 8.49
N GLY A 94 10.68 8.97 8.92
CA GLY A 94 9.72 9.82 8.20
C GLY A 94 10.15 10.07 6.75
N PHE A 95 11.44 10.27 6.49
CA PHE A 95 11.95 10.47 5.14
C PHE A 95 11.82 9.19 4.29
N GLN A 96 12.11 8.03 4.84
CA GLN A 96 11.90 6.76 4.14
C GLN A 96 10.42 6.49 3.87
N GLN A 97 9.52 6.89 4.79
CA GLN A 97 8.08 6.85 4.55
C GLN A 97 7.66 7.79 3.39
N PHE A 98 8.26 8.98 3.32
CA PHE A 98 8.06 9.89 2.21
C PHE A 98 8.51 9.25 0.89
N GLN A 99 9.73 8.71 0.82
CA GLN A 99 10.27 8.08 -0.39
C GLN A 99 9.44 6.88 -0.84
N ARG A 100 9.07 5.99 0.09
CA ARG A 100 8.21 4.84 -0.21
C ARG A 100 6.85 5.26 -0.76
N ASN A 101 6.26 6.32 -0.20
CA ASN A 101 4.98 6.81 -0.68
C ASN A 101 5.12 7.61 -1.99
N PHE A 102 6.28 8.21 -2.26
CA PHE A 102 6.57 8.75 -3.58
C PHE A 102 6.53 7.64 -4.64
N ASP A 103 7.24 6.52 -4.43
CA ASP A 103 7.22 5.37 -5.35
C ASP A 103 5.81 4.77 -5.48
N ASN A 104 5.01 4.75 -4.40
CA ASN A 104 3.61 4.36 -4.45
C ASN A 104 2.76 5.31 -5.32
N GLY A 105 2.98 6.61 -5.22
CA GLY A 105 2.32 7.61 -6.06
C GLY A 105 2.68 7.48 -7.54
N VAL A 106 3.95 7.19 -7.86
CA VAL A 106 4.42 6.87 -9.22
C VAL A 106 3.70 5.64 -9.74
N SER A 107 3.70 4.54 -8.97
CA SER A 107 3.02 3.30 -9.35
C SER A 107 1.53 3.52 -9.64
N HIS A 108 0.83 4.33 -8.85
CA HIS A 108 -0.57 4.65 -9.10
C HIS A 108 -0.77 5.53 -10.34
N ALA A 109 0.16 6.47 -10.60
CA ALA A 109 0.10 7.29 -11.81
C ALA A 109 0.30 6.49 -13.08
N ASP A 110 1.22 5.50 -13.05
CA ASP A 110 1.53 4.65 -14.21
C ASP A 110 0.48 3.55 -14.44
N ASN A 111 -0.23 3.13 -13.37
CA ASN A 111 -1.21 2.04 -13.43
C ASN A 111 -2.64 2.52 -13.13
N GLN A 112 -3.03 3.69 -13.62
CA GLN A 112 -4.35 4.29 -13.37
C GLN A 112 -5.51 3.35 -13.74
N GLU A 113 -5.37 2.59 -14.83
CA GLU A 113 -6.39 1.65 -15.28
C GLU A 113 -6.67 0.55 -14.26
N ALA A 114 -5.63 0.08 -13.55
CA ALA A 114 -5.80 -0.94 -12.51
C ALA A 114 -6.61 -0.44 -11.32
N PHE A 115 -6.61 0.88 -11.06
CA PHE A 115 -7.22 1.48 -9.88
C PHE A 115 -8.38 2.45 -10.17
N HIS A 116 -8.84 2.54 -11.45
CA HIS A 116 -9.84 3.53 -11.87
C HIS A 116 -11.20 3.37 -11.18
N ASN A 117 -11.54 2.15 -10.75
CA ASN A 117 -12.83 1.84 -10.13
C ASN A 117 -12.84 2.01 -8.60
N VAL A 118 -11.73 2.47 -7.99
CA VAL A 118 -11.59 2.51 -6.54
C VAL A 118 -11.04 3.85 -6.05
N GLU A 119 -11.58 4.33 -4.92
CA GLU A 119 -11.03 5.50 -4.23
C GLU A 119 -9.80 5.09 -3.40
N THR A 120 -8.64 5.69 -3.69
CA THR A 120 -7.36 5.35 -3.06
C THR A 120 -7.09 6.12 -1.77
N LEU A 121 -7.61 7.36 -1.66
CA LEU A 121 -7.31 8.27 -0.53
C LEU A 121 -8.21 8.07 0.69
N GLY A 122 -9.41 7.51 0.52
CA GLY A 122 -10.37 7.33 1.60
C GLY A 122 -9.84 6.45 2.72
N GLU A 123 -9.23 5.32 2.38
CA GLU A 123 -8.65 4.37 3.34
C GLU A 123 -7.47 4.96 4.12
N GLY A 124 -6.62 5.77 3.47
CA GLY A 124 -5.53 6.46 4.16
C GLY A 124 -6.01 7.44 5.22
N LYS A 125 -7.03 8.23 4.93
CA LYS A 125 -7.65 9.16 5.90
C LYS A 125 -8.28 8.39 7.06
N ARG A 126 -9.02 7.33 6.77
CA ARG A 126 -9.63 6.47 7.78
C ARG A 126 -8.58 5.86 8.70
N LEU A 127 -7.49 5.30 8.15
CA LEU A 127 -6.39 4.75 8.94
C LEU A 127 -5.81 5.79 9.91
N VAL A 128 -5.55 7.02 9.45
CA VAL A 128 -4.99 8.09 10.30
C VAL A 128 -5.96 8.45 11.42
N PHE A 129 -7.23 8.63 11.11
CA PHE A 129 -8.27 8.96 12.10
C PHE A 129 -8.43 7.86 13.14
N ASP A 130 -8.58 6.61 12.70
CA ASP A 130 -8.75 5.47 13.59
C ASP A 130 -7.49 5.24 14.46
N THR A 131 -6.28 5.47 13.90
CA THR A 131 -5.03 5.42 14.66
C THR A 131 -5.00 6.50 15.74
N ALA A 132 -5.42 7.73 15.41
CA ALA A 132 -5.48 8.82 16.40
C ALA A 132 -6.45 8.48 17.54
N CYS A 133 -7.64 8.00 17.24
CA CYS A 133 -8.62 7.55 18.23
C CYS A 133 -8.05 6.41 19.11
N TYR A 134 -7.36 5.45 18.50
CA TYR A 134 -6.70 4.37 19.23
C TYR A 134 -5.64 4.91 20.21
N LEU A 135 -4.76 5.82 19.76
CA LEU A 135 -3.73 6.41 20.61
C LEU A 135 -4.31 7.20 21.78
N ILE A 136 -5.39 7.96 21.55
CA ILE A 136 -6.08 8.72 22.62
C ILE A 136 -6.67 7.76 23.65
N ARG A 137 -7.37 6.69 23.21
CA ARG A 137 -7.98 5.71 24.12
C ARG A 137 -6.96 4.94 24.96
N HIS A 138 -5.74 4.78 24.46
CA HIS A 138 -4.66 4.10 25.16
C HIS A 138 -3.68 5.05 25.86
N HIS A 139 -4.02 6.35 25.98
CA HIS A 139 -3.19 7.38 26.61
C HIS A 139 -1.79 7.54 26.02
N GLU A 140 -1.62 7.20 24.74
CA GLU A 140 -0.36 7.30 23.99
C GLU A 140 -0.18 8.67 23.31
N PHE A 141 -0.44 9.76 24.05
CA PHE A 141 -0.50 11.13 23.51
C PHE A 141 0.81 11.57 22.82
N GLY A 142 1.96 11.13 23.32
CA GLY A 142 3.27 11.43 22.71
C GLY A 142 3.40 10.90 21.27
N GLN A 143 2.66 9.86 20.91
CA GLN A 143 2.67 9.28 19.58
C GLN A 143 1.81 10.06 18.58
N LEU A 144 0.93 10.96 19.02
CA LEU A 144 0.10 11.77 18.11
C LEU A 144 0.95 12.68 17.22
N PHE A 145 1.97 13.33 17.80
CA PHE A 145 2.91 14.16 17.01
C PHE A 145 3.64 13.32 15.95
N ARG A 146 4.08 12.11 16.34
CA ARG A 146 4.71 11.17 15.41
C ARG A 146 3.74 10.73 14.31
N LEU A 147 2.48 10.46 14.64
CA LEU A 147 1.44 10.11 13.68
C LEU A 147 1.23 11.23 12.66
N VAL A 148 1.09 12.47 13.10
CA VAL A 148 0.93 13.64 12.21
C VAL A 148 2.13 13.80 11.29
N TYR A 149 3.35 13.76 11.86
CA TYR A 149 4.59 13.86 11.09
C TYR A 149 4.72 12.78 10.02
N ILE A 150 4.55 11.50 10.39
CA ILE A 150 4.65 10.37 9.46
C ILE A 150 3.56 10.43 8.39
N SER A 151 2.33 10.78 8.78
CA SER A 151 1.22 10.91 7.84
C SER A 151 1.45 12.05 6.86
N GLY A 152 1.98 13.18 7.31
CA GLY A 152 2.40 14.28 6.46
C GLY A 152 3.46 13.86 5.44
N CYS A 153 4.50 13.16 5.89
CA CYS A 153 5.54 12.61 5.01
C CYS A 153 4.94 11.68 3.93
N LYS A 154 4.01 10.79 4.30
CA LYS A 154 3.33 9.88 3.38
C LYS A 154 2.50 10.64 2.33
N VAL A 155 1.67 11.59 2.78
CA VAL A 155 0.80 12.36 1.88
C VAL A 155 1.61 13.19 0.90
N VAL A 156 2.64 13.89 1.38
CA VAL A 156 3.51 14.71 0.51
C VAL A 156 4.25 13.84 -0.49
N GLY A 157 4.84 12.72 -0.05
CA GLY A 157 5.50 11.77 -0.94
C GLY A 157 4.55 11.28 -2.03
N TYR A 158 3.39 10.76 -1.64
CA TYR A 158 2.38 10.25 -2.57
C TYR A 158 1.93 11.29 -3.60
N LYS A 159 1.60 12.50 -3.15
CA LYS A 159 1.15 13.58 -4.05
C LYS A 159 2.23 14.07 -5.02
N LEU A 160 3.49 14.05 -4.61
CA LEU A 160 4.61 14.31 -5.52
C LEU A 160 4.81 13.16 -6.50
N GLY A 161 4.69 11.92 -6.05
CA GLY A 161 4.77 10.73 -6.89
C GLY A 161 3.68 10.69 -7.97
N GLU A 162 2.43 11.02 -7.65
CA GLU A 162 1.35 11.14 -8.63
C GLU A 162 1.65 12.13 -9.77
N LYS A 163 2.57 13.07 -9.55
CA LYS A 163 2.93 14.12 -10.51
C LYS A 163 4.40 14.06 -10.92
N TYR A 164 5.04 12.91 -10.79
CA TYR A 164 6.47 12.74 -11.01
C TYR A 164 6.94 13.22 -12.40
N TYR A 165 6.10 13.07 -13.41
CA TYR A 165 6.36 13.50 -14.79
C TYR A 165 6.58 15.03 -14.93
N LYS A 166 6.21 15.82 -13.90
CA LYS A 166 6.45 17.26 -13.83
C LYS A 166 7.76 17.63 -13.10
N LEU A 167 8.44 16.64 -12.53
CA LEU A 167 9.60 16.84 -11.68
C LEU A 167 10.91 16.67 -12.47
N PRO A 168 11.94 17.45 -12.18
CA PRO A 168 13.24 17.23 -12.77
C PRO A 168 13.87 15.92 -12.26
N LYS A 169 14.65 15.22 -13.10
CA LYS A 169 15.28 13.92 -12.79
C LYS A 169 16.05 13.91 -11.46
N LYS A 170 16.76 15.02 -11.14
CA LYS A 170 17.49 15.15 -9.86
C LYS A 170 16.54 15.07 -8.64
N LEU A 171 15.36 15.69 -8.74
CA LEU A 171 14.37 15.67 -7.66
C LEU A 171 13.71 14.30 -7.54
N ILE A 172 13.39 13.64 -8.66
CA ILE A 172 12.91 12.26 -8.67
C ILE A 172 13.91 11.34 -7.96
N SER A 173 15.19 11.42 -8.31
CA SER A 173 16.27 10.63 -7.69
C SER A 173 16.41 10.87 -6.18
N PHE A 174 16.09 12.06 -5.70
CA PHE A 174 16.04 12.36 -4.26
C PHE A 174 14.79 11.78 -3.58
N CYS A 175 13.64 11.86 -4.26
CA CYS A 175 12.34 11.47 -3.72
C CYS A 175 12.11 9.95 -3.74
N THR A 176 12.73 9.20 -4.65
CA THR A 176 12.52 7.75 -4.78
C THR A 176 13.34 6.95 -3.78
N MET A 177 12.78 5.83 -3.33
CA MET A 177 13.52 4.78 -2.63
C MET A 177 14.15 3.80 -3.62
N ASN A 178 13.53 3.60 -4.80
CA ASN A 178 13.97 2.68 -5.83
C ASN A 178 14.78 3.39 -6.94
N LYS A 179 16.02 3.75 -6.62
CA LYS A 179 16.90 4.47 -7.56
C LYS A 179 17.22 3.69 -8.82
N LYS A 180 17.22 2.35 -8.77
CA LYS A 180 17.54 1.49 -9.92
C LYS A 180 16.49 1.60 -11.02
N TYR A 181 15.23 1.76 -10.65
CA TYR A 181 14.12 1.95 -11.59
C TYR A 181 14.31 3.13 -12.55
N TRP A 182 15.04 4.17 -12.11
CA TRP A 182 15.24 5.42 -12.85
C TRP A 182 16.58 5.49 -13.60
N GLN A 183 17.36 4.41 -13.63
CA GLN A 183 18.69 4.38 -14.25
C GLN A 183 18.68 3.86 -15.70
N GLU A 184 17.50 3.51 -16.20
CA GLU A 184 17.24 3.22 -17.61
C GLU A 184 16.76 4.52 -18.31
#